data_a17f97ef91a252d9f064f48493496023
#
_entry.id   a17f97ef91a252d9f064f48493496023
#
_cell.length_a   1.000
_cell.length_b   1.000
_cell.length_c   1.000
_cell.angle_alpha   90.00
_cell.angle_beta   90.00
_cell.angle_gamma   90.00
#
_symmetry.space_group_name_H-M   'P 1'
#
loop_
_entity.id
_entity.type
_entity.pdbx_description
1 polymer ?
#
loop_
_entity_poly.entity_id
_entity_poly.type
_entity_poly.pdbx_seq_one_letter_code
_entity_poly.pdbx_strand_id
1 'polypeptide(L)'
;MTAFPPAPLPPGITVLERGWLSANNVGCLGPEGAAVVDTGYCTHSDQTVALVQGVLGAQPLQRILNTHLHSDHCGGNAALQAAWPDATTHIPPGQMAQVTQWDAYALSYTPTGQDCPRFQADAALQPGTTVRLAGRDWQVHAAPGHDPHSVVLFEPQSATLISADALWENGFGVVFPELEGTAAFDAVAATLEVIERLAPRTVIPGHGPVFTDAPRAIAAARQRLQGFVAAPRKHALYAAKVLLKYKLLELQHTTVPALQQWAEGTPYFGMLHRAHFAEQPPTDWLHGLVADLERSGAAVRQGDALHNG
;
A
#
# COMPACT_ATOMS: atom_id res chain seq x y z
N MET A 1 20.44 -0.77 -23.04
CA MET A 1 20.15 -0.39 -21.64
C MET A 1 20.95 -1.35 -20.77
N THR A 2 21.98 -0.88 -20.09
CA THR A 2 22.73 -1.68 -19.11
C THR A 2 21.81 -1.86 -17.89
N ALA A 3 21.36 -3.10 -17.67
CA ALA A 3 20.64 -3.43 -16.46
C ALA A 3 21.53 -3.13 -15.25
N PHE A 4 21.12 -2.25 -14.37
CA PHE A 4 21.80 -2.08 -13.09
C PHE A 4 21.76 -3.41 -12.33
N PRO A 5 22.82 -3.76 -11.59
CA PRO A 5 22.79 -4.96 -10.76
C PRO A 5 21.61 -4.85 -9.77
N PRO A 6 20.94 -5.97 -9.45
CA PRO A 6 19.85 -5.96 -8.49
C PRO A 6 20.32 -5.36 -7.16
N ALA A 7 19.44 -4.59 -6.52
CA ALA A 7 19.74 -3.97 -5.23
C ALA A 7 20.11 -5.05 -4.19
N PRO A 8 21.20 -4.88 -3.41
CA PRO A 8 21.61 -5.88 -2.45
C PRO A 8 20.61 -5.97 -1.30
N LEU A 9 20.02 -7.14 -1.10
CA LEU A 9 19.16 -7.45 0.03
C LEU A 9 19.93 -8.17 1.15
N PRO A 10 19.59 -7.97 2.42
CA PRO A 10 20.15 -8.76 3.51
C PRO A 10 19.89 -10.26 3.31
N PRO A 11 20.82 -11.15 3.73
CA PRO A 11 20.54 -12.58 3.73
C PRO A 11 19.26 -12.93 4.45
N GLY A 12 18.47 -13.87 3.90
CA GLY A 12 17.19 -14.29 4.43
C GLY A 12 16.01 -13.38 4.07
N ILE A 13 16.24 -12.29 3.34
CA ILE A 13 15.18 -11.43 2.82
C ILE A 13 14.92 -11.75 1.35
N THR A 14 13.66 -11.98 1.02
CA THR A 14 13.17 -12.18 -0.35
C THR A 14 12.02 -11.20 -0.62
N VAL A 15 12.12 -10.40 -1.67
CA VAL A 15 11.03 -9.52 -2.09
C VAL A 15 10.25 -10.18 -3.21
N LEU A 16 8.97 -10.36 -2.99
CA LEU A 16 8.01 -10.80 -3.98
C LEU A 16 7.38 -9.55 -4.59
N GLU A 17 7.95 -9.09 -5.70
CA GLU A 17 7.38 -7.94 -6.42
C GLU A 17 6.02 -8.33 -7.00
N ARG A 18 5.03 -7.49 -6.70
CA ARG A 18 3.64 -7.73 -7.08
C ARG A 18 3.17 -6.69 -8.10
N GLY A 19 2.23 -6.40 -8.50
CA GLY A 19 1.76 -5.26 -9.32
C GLY A 19 1.16 -4.16 -8.46
N TRP A 20 0.29 -3.35 -9.07
CA TRP A 20 -0.34 -2.22 -8.39
C TRP A 20 -1.59 -2.61 -7.59
N LEU A 21 -2.18 -3.78 -7.83
CA LEU A 21 -3.34 -4.26 -7.05
C LEU A 21 -2.92 -4.87 -5.70
N SER A 22 -1.72 -5.41 -5.62
CA SER A 22 -1.16 -5.95 -4.37
C SER A 22 0.16 -5.29 -4.07
N ALA A 23 0.39 -4.92 -2.84
CA ALA A 23 1.69 -4.48 -2.38
C ALA A 23 2.73 -5.62 -2.45
N ASN A 24 3.99 -5.26 -2.54
CA ASN A 24 5.10 -6.21 -2.46
C ASN A 24 5.05 -6.97 -1.13
N ASN A 25 5.32 -8.27 -1.18
CA ASN A 25 5.44 -9.05 0.03
C ASN A 25 6.92 -9.30 0.34
N VAL A 26 7.34 -9.13 1.59
CA VAL A 26 8.74 -9.34 1.99
C VAL A 26 8.83 -10.58 2.86
N GLY A 27 9.32 -11.67 2.29
CA GLY A 27 9.61 -12.92 3.02
C GLY A 27 10.90 -12.80 3.82
N CYS A 28 10.85 -13.22 5.07
CA CYS A 28 11.96 -13.16 6.03
C CYS A 28 12.23 -14.54 6.60
N LEU A 29 13.39 -15.10 6.33
CA LEU A 29 13.83 -16.41 6.86
C LEU A 29 15.02 -16.25 7.77
N GLY A 30 14.88 -16.62 9.03
CA GLY A 30 15.93 -16.50 10.03
C GLY A 30 15.87 -17.56 11.12
N PRO A 31 16.84 -17.55 12.05
CA PRO A 31 16.87 -18.50 13.18
C PRO A 31 15.67 -18.35 14.14
N GLU A 32 15.04 -17.17 14.15
CA GLU A 32 13.81 -16.90 14.91
C GLU A 32 12.53 -17.38 14.20
N GLY A 33 12.67 -18.05 13.06
CA GLY A 33 11.58 -18.55 12.23
C GLY A 33 11.27 -17.68 11.03
N ALA A 34 10.18 -18.01 10.35
CA ALA A 34 9.77 -17.36 9.11
C ALA A 34 8.70 -16.28 9.37
N ALA A 35 8.82 -15.17 8.63
CA ALA A 35 7.83 -14.09 8.66
C ALA A 35 7.57 -13.57 7.26
N VAL A 36 6.44 -12.89 7.08
CA VAL A 36 6.15 -12.10 5.88
C VAL A 36 5.72 -10.70 6.29
N VAL A 37 6.20 -9.68 5.58
CA VAL A 37 5.73 -8.31 5.72
C VAL A 37 4.85 -7.98 4.52
N ASP A 38 3.62 -7.55 4.79
CA ASP A 38 2.51 -7.31 3.88
C ASP A 38 2.10 -8.54 3.04
N THR A 39 0.83 -8.61 2.65
CA THR A 39 0.23 -9.84 2.15
C THR A 39 -0.56 -9.69 0.84
N GLY A 40 -0.60 -8.48 0.29
CA GLY A 40 -1.30 -8.20 -0.97
C GLY A 40 -2.82 -8.10 -0.82
N TYR A 41 -3.50 -7.95 -1.95
CA TYR A 41 -4.95 -7.80 -2.04
C TYR A 41 -5.67 -9.15 -2.02
N CYS A 42 -6.88 -9.18 -1.51
CA CYS A 42 -7.62 -10.40 -1.24
C CYS A 42 -7.92 -11.27 -2.48
N THR A 43 -8.13 -10.68 -3.65
CA THR A 43 -8.34 -11.46 -4.89
C THR A 43 -7.08 -12.20 -5.34
N HIS A 44 -5.92 -11.85 -4.80
CA HIS A 44 -4.64 -12.53 -5.03
C HIS A 44 -4.23 -13.47 -3.88
N SER A 45 -5.15 -13.78 -2.94
CA SER A 45 -4.83 -14.55 -1.73
C SER A 45 -4.22 -15.92 -2.02
N ASP A 46 -4.77 -16.68 -2.96
CA ASP A 46 -4.22 -18.00 -3.33
C ASP A 46 -2.81 -17.88 -3.91
N GLN A 47 -2.58 -16.86 -4.74
CA GLN A 47 -1.26 -16.57 -5.27
C GLN A 47 -0.29 -16.16 -4.15
N THR A 48 -0.74 -15.35 -3.18
CA THR A 48 0.07 -14.95 -2.03
C THR A 48 0.47 -16.16 -1.20
N VAL A 49 -0.47 -17.05 -0.88
CA VAL A 49 -0.18 -18.31 -0.16
C VAL A 49 0.87 -19.14 -0.91
N ALA A 50 0.70 -19.34 -2.22
CA ALA A 50 1.63 -20.12 -3.03
C ALA A 50 3.03 -19.48 -3.10
N LEU A 51 3.12 -18.16 -3.26
CA LEU A 51 4.39 -17.43 -3.30
C LEU A 51 5.11 -17.47 -1.95
N VAL A 52 4.38 -17.24 -0.84
CA VAL A 52 4.93 -17.33 0.51
C VAL A 52 5.41 -18.75 0.77
N GLN A 53 4.62 -19.79 0.47
CA GLN A 53 5.04 -21.18 0.60
C GLN A 53 6.32 -21.48 -0.21
N GLY A 54 6.45 -20.92 -1.41
CA GLY A 54 7.64 -21.06 -2.24
C GLY A 54 8.89 -20.46 -1.60
N VAL A 55 8.76 -19.32 -0.90
CA VAL A 55 9.85 -18.71 -0.13
C VAL A 55 10.20 -19.51 1.11
N LEU A 56 9.18 -20.00 1.84
CA LEU A 56 9.36 -20.71 3.11
C LEU A 56 9.91 -22.13 2.93
N GLY A 57 9.65 -22.77 1.80
CA GLY A 57 9.96 -24.20 1.60
C GLY A 57 9.23 -25.07 2.62
N ALA A 58 9.97 -25.81 3.44
CA ALA A 58 9.41 -26.66 4.49
C ALA A 58 9.17 -25.96 5.84
N GLN A 59 9.57 -24.69 6.00
CA GLN A 59 9.39 -23.96 7.25
C GLN A 59 7.94 -23.44 7.37
N PRO A 60 7.30 -23.52 8.56
CA PRO A 60 6.01 -22.89 8.77
C PRO A 60 6.15 -21.38 8.87
N LEU A 61 5.16 -20.65 8.37
CA LEU A 61 5.02 -19.22 8.65
C LEU A 61 4.70 -19.04 10.15
N GLN A 62 5.46 -18.20 10.82
CA GLN A 62 5.26 -17.92 12.24
C GLN A 62 4.70 -16.52 12.49
N ARG A 63 5.00 -15.56 11.61
CA ARG A 63 4.56 -14.18 11.79
C ARG A 63 4.13 -13.54 10.46
N ILE A 64 3.04 -12.81 10.55
CA ILE A 64 2.57 -11.87 9.52
C ILE A 64 2.74 -10.48 10.12
N LEU A 65 3.38 -9.57 9.41
CA LEU A 65 3.53 -8.18 9.82
C LEU A 65 2.88 -7.28 8.76
N ASN A 66 2.09 -6.31 9.17
CA ASN A 66 1.58 -5.31 8.23
C ASN A 66 2.19 -3.94 8.52
N THR A 67 2.62 -3.25 7.47
CA THR A 67 3.14 -1.88 7.55
C THR A 67 2.03 -0.88 7.81
N HIS A 68 0.85 -1.12 7.25
CA HIS A 68 -0.42 -0.44 7.48
C HIS A 68 -1.59 -1.34 7.01
N LEU A 69 -2.84 -0.91 7.21
CA LEU A 69 -3.99 -1.76 6.98
C LEU A 69 -4.81 -1.40 5.72
N HIS A 70 -4.22 -0.80 4.70
CA HIS A 70 -4.90 -0.75 3.41
C HIS A 70 -5.04 -2.16 2.84
N SER A 71 -6.12 -2.38 2.09
CA SER A 71 -6.54 -3.71 1.65
C SER A 71 -5.51 -4.44 0.79
N ASP A 72 -4.67 -3.72 0.07
CA ASP A 72 -3.58 -4.24 -0.76
C ASP A 72 -2.32 -4.62 0.02
N HIS A 73 -2.25 -4.27 1.31
CA HIS A 73 -1.18 -4.67 2.23
C HIS A 73 -1.61 -5.79 3.17
N CYS A 74 -2.89 -5.89 3.53
CA CYS A 74 -3.37 -6.85 4.51
C CYS A 74 -4.48 -7.80 4.01
N GLY A 75 -4.92 -7.66 2.75
CA GLY A 75 -6.02 -8.45 2.19
C GLY A 75 -5.74 -9.96 2.13
N GLY A 76 -4.47 -10.38 2.09
CA GLY A 76 -4.07 -11.79 2.13
C GLY A 76 -3.95 -12.37 3.53
N ASN A 77 -4.08 -11.56 4.62
CA ASN A 77 -3.88 -12.03 6.00
C ASN A 77 -4.76 -13.22 6.35
N ALA A 78 -6.06 -13.15 6.05
CA ALA A 78 -7.00 -14.23 6.36
C ALA A 78 -6.61 -15.57 5.70
N ALA A 79 -6.16 -15.54 4.45
CA ALA A 79 -5.74 -16.73 3.73
C ALA A 79 -4.44 -17.31 4.30
N LEU A 80 -3.48 -16.45 4.68
CA LEU A 80 -2.26 -16.90 5.35
C LEU A 80 -2.55 -17.49 6.74
N GLN A 81 -3.45 -16.87 7.52
CA GLN A 81 -3.89 -17.42 8.81
C GLN A 81 -4.58 -18.78 8.65
N ALA A 82 -5.37 -18.95 7.59
CA ALA A 82 -5.99 -20.25 7.28
C ALA A 82 -4.96 -21.31 6.89
N ALA A 83 -3.92 -20.93 6.13
CA ALA A 83 -2.84 -21.84 5.72
C ALA A 83 -1.85 -22.14 6.84
N TRP A 84 -1.62 -21.20 7.75
CA TRP A 84 -0.73 -21.33 8.92
C TRP A 84 -1.43 -20.82 10.20
N PRO A 85 -2.30 -21.65 10.81
CA PRO A 85 -3.14 -21.23 11.94
C PRO A 85 -2.37 -20.81 13.21
N ASP A 86 -1.12 -21.25 13.34
CA ASP A 86 -0.24 -20.89 14.46
C ASP A 86 0.54 -19.58 14.22
N ALA A 87 0.41 -18.97 13.04
CA ALA A 87 1.07 -17.70 12.72
C ALA A 87 0.41 -16.54 13.47
N THR A 88 1.22 -15.73 14.15
CA THR A 88 0.74 -14.50 14.80
C THR A 88 0.79 -13.31 13.84
N THR A 89 -0.23 -12.44 13.90
CA THR A 89 -0.32 -11.25 13.06
C THR A 89 -0.06 -9.97 13.86
N HIS A 90 0.92 -9.21 13.41
CA HIS A 90 1.36 -7.96 14.03
C HIS A 90 0.99 -6.78 13.11
N ILE A 91 0.22 -5.84 13.64
CA ILE A 91 -0.27 -4.67 12.90
C ILE A 91 0.24 -3.38 13.53
N PRO A 92 0.22 -2.23 12.85
CA PRO A 92 0.53 -0.94 13.47
C PRO A 92 -0.38 -0.65 14.66
N PRO A 93 0.09 0.13 15.64
CA PRO A 93 -0.77 0.54 16.75
C PRO A 93 -1.87 1.47 16.27
N GLY A 94 -3.01 1.52 17.01
CA GLY A 94 -4.11 2.45 16.75
C GLY A 94 -5.32 1.83 16.06
N GLN A 95 -5.17 0.68 15.37
CA GLN A 95 -6.29 0.00 14.70
C GLN A 95 -6.65 -1.38 15.28
N MET A 96 -6.04 -1.77 16.40
CA MET A 96 -6.32 -3.06 17.07
C MET A 96 -7.80 -3.25 17.42
N ALA A 97 -8.47 -2.21 17.91
CA ALA A 97 -9.88 -2.27 18.25
C ALA A 97 -10.76 -2.46 17.01
N GLN A 98 -10.47 -1.75 15.93
CA GLN A 98 -11.19 -1.84 14.67
C GLN A 98 -11.05 -3.22 14.03
N VAL A 99 -9.86 -3.82 14.07
CA VAL A 99 -9.62 -5.19 13.59
C VAL A 99 -10.35 -6.20 14.46
N THR A 100 -10.28 -6.07 15.79
CA THR A 100 -10.95 -6.98 16.73
C THR A 100 -12.48 -6.97 16.52
N GLN A 101 -13.08 -5.79 16.40
CA GLN A 101 -14.51 -5.60 16.14
C GLN A 101 -14.89 -5.85 14.68
N TRP A 102 -13.94 -5.77 13.79
CA TRP A 102 -14.08 -5.77 12.33
C TRP A 102 -14.94 -4.62 11.81
N ASP A 103 -14.53 -3.42 12.15
CA ASP A 103 -15.14 -2.22 11.61
C ASP A 103 -14.57 -1.88 10.22
N ALA A 104 -15.16 -2.48 9.18
CA ALA A 104 -14.73 -2.28 7.79
C ALA A 104 -14.88 -0.82 7.32
N TYR A 105 -15.69 -0.02 7.97
CA TYR A 105 -15.82 1.40 7.67
C TYR A 105 -14.64 2.20 8.23
N ALA A 106 -14.33 2.02 9.50
CA ALA A 106 -13.19 2.68 10.15
C ALA A 106 -11.84 2.17 9.63
N LEU A 107 -11.77 0.94 9.10
CA LEU A 107 -10.62 0.37 8.40
C LEU A 107 -10.52 0.82 6.93
N SER A 108 -11.37 1.76 6.48
CA SER A 108 -11.42 2.35 5.14
C SER A 108 -11.90 1.45 3.99
N TYR A 109 -12.17 0.16 4.21
CA TYR A 109 -12.56 -0.75 3.13
C TYR A 109 -13.91 -0.38 2.51
N THR A 110 -14.95 -0.24 3.34
CA THR A 110 -16.28 0.18 2.86
C THR A 110 -16.27 1.57 2.22
N PRO A 111 -15.65 2.61 2.80
CA PRO A 111 -15.62 3.94 2.17
C PRO A 111 -14.95 3.97 0.81
N THR A 112 -13.90 3.19 0.60
CA THR A 112 -13.11 3.14 -0.64
C THR A 112 -13.62 2.11 -1.65
N GLY A 113 -14.64 1.30 -1.27
CA GLY A 113 -15.21 0.25 -2.11
C GLY A 113 -14.24 -0.91 -2.38
N GLN A 114 -13.37 -1.19 -1.41
CA GLN A 114 -12.39 -2.27 -1.46
C GLN A 114 -12.80 -3.42 -0.56
N ASP A 115 -12.32 -4.61 -0.88
CA ASP A 115 -12.59 -5.81 -0.10
C ASP A 115 -11.37 -6.24 0.72
N CYS A 116 -11.60 -6.61 1.97
CA CYS A 116 -10.60 -7.23 2.84
C CYS A 116 -11.30 -8.26 3.72
N PRO A 117 -10.98 -9.55 3.59
CA PRO A 117 -11.52 -10.59 4.48
C PRO A 117 -11.08 -10.38 5.92
N ARG A 118 -11.99 -10.68 6.85
CA ARG A 118 -11.70 -10.56 8.29
C ARG A 118 -10.50 -11.43 8.68
N PHE A 119 -9.55 -10.82 9.35
CA PHE A 119 -8.39 -11.48 9.95
C PHE A 119 -8.29 -11.12 11.44
N GLN A 120 -7.39 -11.78 12.16
CA GLN A 120 -7.11 -11.51 13.57
C GLN A 120 -5.75 -10.80 13.70
N ALA A 121 -5.63 -9.94 14.70
CA ALA A 121 -4.37 -9.29 15.05
C ALA A 121 -4.01 -9.66 16.50
N ASP A 122 -2.76 -10.08 16.71
CA ASP A 122 -2.28 -10.61 17.99
C ASP A 122 -1.43 -9.59 18.74
N ALA A 123 -0.70 -8.74 18.02
CA ALA A 123 0.22 -7.76 18.63
C ALA A 123 0.35 -6.50 17.78
N ALA A 124 0.86 -5.44 18.40
CA ALA A 124 1.15 -4.19 17.73
C ALA A 124 2.64 -4.02 17.41
N LEU A 125 2.94 -3.55 16.19
CA LEU A 125 4.27 -3.07 15.79
C LEU A 125 4.46 -1.65 16.33
N GLN A 126 4.99 -1.54 17.54
CA GLN A 126 5.14 -0.24 18.22
C GLN A 126 6.33 0.54 17.65
N PRO A 127 6.13 1.78 17.16
CA PRO A 127 7.24 2.66 16.83
C PRO A 127 8.20 2.87 18.01
N GLY A 128 9.49 2.93 17.71
CA GLY A 128 10.55 3.02 18.72
C GLY A 128 10.99 1.66 19.29
N THR A 129 10.37 0.55 18.87
CA THR A 129 10.80 -0.80 19.21
C THR A 129 11.60 -1.45 18.08
N THR A 130 12.03 -2.66 18.30
CA THR A 130 12.76 -3.49 17.33
C THR A 130 12.05 -4.83 17.18
N VAL A 131 11.94 -5.29 15.92
CA VAL A 131 11.48 -6.62 15.58
C VAL A 131 12.62 -7.42 14.95
N ARG A 132 12.77 -8.70 15.34
CA ARG A 132 13.80 -9.56 14.77
C ARG A 132 13.26 -10.28 13.54
N LEU A 133 13.90 -10.07 12.38
CA LEU A 133 13.54 -10.67 11.09
C LEU A 133 14.82 -11.10 10.35
N ALA A 134 14.84 -12.32 9.82
CA ALA A 134 15.99 -12.88 9.09
C ALA A 134 17.32 -12.78 9.85
N GLY A 135 17.29 -13.05 11.17
CA GLY A 135 18.47 -12.99 12.03
C GLY A 135 18.97 -11.57 12.32
N ARG A 136 18.20 -10.52 12.02
CA ARG A 136 18.59 -9.11 12.12
C ARG A 136 17.55 -8.29 12.90
N ASP A 137 18.01 -7.22 13.51
CA ASP A 137 17.17 -6.30 14.27
C ASP A 137 16.67 -5.18 13.36
N TRP A 138 15.34 -5.14 13.16
CA TRP A 138 14.66 -4.13 12.36
C TRP A 138 13.98 -3.12 13.29
N GLN A 139 14.37 -1.86 13.19
CA GLN A 139 13.76 -0.77 13.93
C GLN A 139 12.39 -0.43 13.33
N VAL A 140 11.39 -0.29 14.18
CA VAL A 140 10.04 0.14 13.80
C VAL A 140 9.95 1.65 13.96
N HIS A 141 9.69 2.37 12.87
CA HIS A 141 9.51 3.81 12.88
C HIS A 141 8.08 4.17 12.47
N ALA A 142 7.47 5.14 13.15
CA ALA A 142 6.20 5.71 12.70
C ALA A 142 6.42 6.42 11.35
N ALA A 143 5.48 6.24 10.45
CA ALA A 143 5.49 6.83 9.11
C ALA A 143 4.10 7.38 8.71
N PRO A 144 3.49 8.25 9.54
CA PRO A 144 2.16 8.78 9.25
C PRO A 144 2.19 9.64 7.99
N GLY A 145 1.02 9.75 7.34
CA GLY A 145 0.81 10.58 6.15
C GLY A 145 -0.13 9.91 5.16
N HIS A 146 0.35 8.93 4.40
CA HIS A 146 -0.48 8.10 3.53
C HIS A 146 -1.61 7.40 4.32
N ASP A 147 -1.25 6.78 5.44
CA ASP A 147 -2.15 6.27 6.48
C ASP A 147 -1.65 6.79 7.84
N PRO A 148 -2.55 7.18 8.79
CA PRO A 148 -2.14 7.80 10.06
C PRO A 148 -1.38 6.85 11.00
N HIS A 149 -1.50 5.55 10.78
CA HIS A 149 -0.93 4.51 11.65
C HIS A 149 0.25 3.76 11.01
N SER A 150 0.62 4.10 9.77
CA SER A 150 1.70 3.44 9.03
C SER A 150 3.00 3.38 9.81
N VAL A 151 3.73 2.28 9.61
CA VAL A 151 5.10 2.10 10.07
C VAL A 151 6.00 1.73 8.89
N VAL A 152 7.29 2.03 9.04
CA VAL A 152 8.37 1.53 8.19
C VAL A 152 9.34 0.74 9.03
N LEU A 153 10.02 -0.24 8.41
CA LEU A 153 10.99 -1.10 9.10
C LEU A 153 12.38 -0.82 8.55
N PHE A 154 13.34 -0.50 9.41
CA PHE A 154 14.71 -0.16 9.03
C PHE A 154 15.72 -1.11 9.67
N GLU A 155 16.57 -1.75 8.85
CA GLU A 155 17.68 -2.58 9.29
C GLU A 155 18.99 -1.79 9.17
N PRO A 156 19.62 -1.40 10.31
CA PRO A 156 20.72 -0.43 10.31
C PRO A 156 22.06 -0.98 9.79
N GLN A 157 22.33 -2.28 9.85
CA GLN A 157 23.61 -2.85 9.44
C GLN A 157 23.76 -2.84 7.91
N SER A 158 22.72 -3.21 7.17
CA SER A 158 22.67 -3.12 5.72
C SER A 158 22.16 -1.77 5.22
N ALA A 159 21.58 -0.96 6.11
CA ALA A 159 20.81 0.24 5.78
C ALA A 159 19.66 -0.08 4.78
N THR A 160 18.90 -1.13 5.05
CA THR A 160 17.75 -1.53 4.25
C THR A 160 16.46 -1.04 4.90
N LEU A 161 15.60 -0.40 4.12
CA LEU A 161 14.31 0.14 4.55
C LEU A 161 13.17 -0.60 3.83
N ILE A 162 12.21 -1.14 4.57
CA ILE A 162 10.88 -1.47 4.05
C ILE A 162 10.04 -0.22 4.23
N SER A 163 9.82 0.52 3.16
CA SER A 163 9.17 1.84 3.19
C SER A 163 7.67 1.79 2.97
N ALA A 164 7.12 0.66 2.55
CA ALA A 164 5.72 0.54 2.17
C ALA A 164 5.28 1.71 1.26
N ASP A 165 4.20 2.39 1.60
CA ASP A 165 3.63 3.48 0.81
C ASP A 165 4.08 4.88 1.25
N ALA A 166 5.00 4.93 2.25
CA ALA A 166 5.63 6.18 2.67
C ALA A 166 6.67 6.70 1.66
N LEU A 167 7.33 5.80 0.90
CA LEU A 167 8.29 6.18 -0.14
C LEU A 167 8.36 5.10 -1.23
N TRP A 168 8.06 5.49 -2.47
CA TRP A 168 8.32 4.74 -3.69
C TRP A 168 9.49 5.35 -4.46
N GLU A 169 9.97 4.70 -5.51
CA GLU A 169 11.04 5.26 -6.35
C GLU A 169 10.66 6.63 -6.96
N ASN A 170 9.37 6.86 -7.23
CA ASN A 170 8.86 8.08 -7.84
C ASN A 170 7.66 8.66 -7.06
N GLY A 171 7.80 8.83 -5.76
CA GLY A 171 6.79 9.46 -4.91
C GLY A 171 6.34 8.60 -3.73
N PHE A 172 5.04 8.64 -3.41
CA PHE A 172 4.41 7.96 -2.28
C PHE A 172 2.93 7.73 -2.57
N GLY A 173 2.24 6.97 -1.70
CA GLY A 173 0.81 6.67 -1.78
C GLY A 173 -0.10 7.89 -1.64
N VAL A 174 -1.40 7.72 -1.94
CA VAL A 174 -2.43 8.76 -1.72
C VAL A 174 -2.46 9.16 -0.25
N VAL A 175 -2.55 10.44 0.07
CA VAL A 175 -2.66 10.92 1.46
C VAL A 175 -4.14 10.96 1.85
N PHE A 176 -4.67 9.80 2.26
CA PHE A 176 -6.10 9.66 2.54
C PHE A 176 -6.62 10.59 3.65
N PRO A 177 -5.91 10.77 4.80
CA PRO A 177 -6.38 11.66 5.85
C PRO A 177 -6.57 13.11 5.39
N GLU A 178 -5.73 13.60 4.46
CA GLU A 178 -5.86 14.94 3.89
C GLU A 178 -7.16 15.10 3.10
N LEU A 179 -7.60 14.05 2.41
CA LEU A 179 -8.88 14.04 1.67
C LEU A 179 -10.08 13.98 2.61
N GLU A 180 -9.91 13.44 3.80
CA GLU A 180 -10.91 13.33 4.86
C GLU A 180 -10.98 14.59 5.73
N GLY A 181 -10.19 15.62 5.41
CA GLY A 181 -10.16 16.90 6.13
C GLY A 181 -9.23 16.93 7.34
N THR A 182 -8.38 15.92 7.50
CA THR A 182 -7.32 15.91 8.53
C THR A 182 -6.02 16.35 7.89
N ALA A 183 -5.41 17.44 8.39
CA ALA A 183 -4.13 17.92 7.87
C ALA A 183 -3.05 16.83 8.02
N ALA A 184 -2.56 16.31 6.91
CA ALA A 184 -1.62 15.19 6.87
C ALA A 184 -0.40 15.41 5.94
N PHE A 185 -0.39 16.46 5.15
CA PHE A 185 0.78 16.78 4.32
C PHE A 185 2.03 17.07 5.15
N ASP A 186 1.88 17.71 6.32
CA ASP A 186 3.00 17.92 7.25
C ASP A 186 3.50 16.58 7.83
N ALA A 187 2.62 15.62 8.06
CA ALA A 187 3.00 14.28 8.50
C ALA A 187 3.81 13.54 7.41
N VAL A 188 3.42 13.67 6.13
CA VAL A 188 4.22 13.16 5.00
C VAL A 188 5.60 13.80 4.98
N ALA A 189 5.69 15.13 5.12
CA ALA A 189 6.97 15.83 5.16
C ALA A 189 7.87 15.33 6.29
N ALA A 190 7.32 15.19 7.51
CA ALA A 190 8.05 14.67 8.67
C ALA A 190 8.51 13.22 8.48
N THR A 191 7.67 12.36 7.86
CA THR A 191 8.02 10.99 7.50
C THR A 191 9.20 10.94 6.51
N LEU A 192 9.19 11.79 5.48
CA LEU A 192 10.30 11.89 4.52
C LEU A 192 11.60 12.37 5.22
N GLU A 193 11.50 13.25 6.22
CA GLU A 193 12.67 13.64 7.04
C GLU A 193 13.19 12.49 7.90
N VAL A 194 12.30 11.64 8.46
CA VAL A 194 12.71 10.43 9.18
C VAL A 194 13.47 9.51 8.23
N ILE A 195 12.92 9.21 7.06
CA ILE A 195 13.56 8.34 6.06
C ILE A 195 14.92 8.90 5.62
N GLU A 196 15.02 10.21 5.39
CA GLU A 196 16.28 10.85 5.03
C GLU A 196 17.36 10.72 6.13
N ARG A 197 16.99 10.89 7.41
CA ARG A 197 17.92 10.70 8.54
C ARG A 197 18.36 9.25 8.70
N LEU A 198 17.52 8.26 8.36
CA LEU A 198 17.88 6.84 8.35
C LEU A 198 18.91 6.53 7.25
N ALA A 199 19.00 7.36 6.21
CA ALA A 199 19.94 7.24 5.10
C ALA A 199 19.97 5.84 4.48
N PRO A 200 18.82 5.28 4.04
CA PRO A 200 18.77 3.91 3.53
C PRO A 200 19.59 3.78 2.24
N ARG A 201 20.33 2.68 2.12
CA ARG A 201 21.05 2.29 0.88
C ARG A 201 20.20 1.45 -0.05
N THR A 202 19.26 0.69 0.52
CA THR A 202 18.31 -0.13 -0.23
C THR A 202 16.91 0.14 0.31
N VAL A 203 15.96 0.38 -0.57
CA VAL A 203 14.56 0.62 -0.23
C VAL A 203 13.69 -0.43 -0.90
N ILE A 204 12.86 -1.08 -0.10
CA ILE A 204 11.83 -2.03 -0.50
C ILE A 204 10.49 -1.29 -0.38
N PRO A 205 9.91 -0.79 -1.49
CA PRO A 205 8.65 -0.06 -1.47
C PRO A 205 7.44 -0.99 -1.38
N GLY A 206 6.26 -0.44 -1.05
CA GLY A 206 4.99 -1.15 -1.17
C GLY A 206 4.67 -1.51 -2.62
N HIS A 207 5.00 -0.63 -3.56
CA HIS A 207 4.77 -0.86 -4.99
C HIS A 207 6.00 -0.52 -5.83
N GLY A 208 6.19 -1.30 -6.90
CA GLY A 208 7.33 -1.16 -7.81
C GLY A 208 8.59 -1.89 -7.34
N PRO A 209 9.69 -1.77 -8.08
CA PRO A 209 10.93 -2.50 -7.81
C PRO A 209 11.67 -1.98 -6.58
N VAL A 210 12.51 -2.84 -6.01
CA VAL A 210 13.52 -2.44 -5.01
C VAL A 210 14.51 -1.47 -5.66
N PHE A 211 14.86 -0.39 -4.94
CA PHE A 211 15.76 0.64 -5.47
C PHE A 211 16.84 1.08 -4.46
N THR A 212 17.87 1.78 -4.95
CA THR A 212 19.04 2.19 -4.14
C THR A 212 19.30 3.69 -4.13
N ASP A 213 18.64 4.47 -4.98
CA ASP A 213 18.78 5.93 -5.02
C ASP A 213 17.71 6.61 -4.14
N ALA A 214 17.80 6.38 -2.82
CA ALA A 214 16.90 6.98 -1.86
C ALA A 214 16.92 8.53 -1.88
N PRO A 215 18.07 9.22 -2.02
CA PRO A 215 18.07 10.69 -2.12
C PRO A 215 17.25 11.22 -3.30
N ARG A 216 17.34 10.60 -4.48
CA ARG A 216 16.54 10.97 -5.66
C ARG A 216 15.05 10.70 -5.41
N ALA A 217 14.71 9.55 -4.83
CA ALA A 217 13.33 9.20 -4.52
C ALA A 217 12.71 10.18 -3.51
N ILE A 218 13.43 10.55 -2.45
CA ILE A 218 12.99 11.55 -1.46
C ILE A 218 12.79 12.92 -2.12
N ALA A 219 13.70 13.34 -3.00
CA ALA A 219 13.55 14.60 -3.73
C ALA A 219 12.28 14.60 -4.62
N ALA A 220 12.03 13.50 -5.34
CA ALA A 220 10.82 13.33 -6.16
C ALA A 220 9.54 13.31 -5.28
N ALA A 221 9.57 12.67 -4.12
CA ALA A 221 8.47 12.65 -3.17
C ALA A 221 8.18 14.06 -2.61
N ARG A 222 9.21 14.82 -2.24
CA ARG A 222 9.05 16.22 -1.80
C ARG A 222 8.46 17.12 -2.88
N GLN A 223 8.92 16.97 -4.12
CA GLN A 223 8.37 17.72 -5.25
C GLN A 223 6.88 17.41 -5.47
N ARG A 224 6.51 16.12 -5.38
CA ARG A 224 5.12 15.68 -5.47
C ARG A 224 4.27 16.26 -4.34
N LEU A 225 4.77 16.22 -3.09
CA LEU A 225 4.10 16.80 -1.93
C LEU A 225 3.86 18.30 -2.10
N GLN A 226 4.89 19.05 -2.52
CA GLN A 226 4.76 20.48 -2.82
C GLN A 226 3.67 20.74 -3.87
N GLY A 227 3.58 19.89 -4.90
CA GLY A 227 2.54 19.97 -5.92
C GLY A 227 1.13 19.76 -5.37
N PHE A 228 0.96 18.86 -4.39
CA PHE A 228 -0.32 18.62 -3.72
C PHE A 228 -0.68 19.75 -2.75
N VAL A 229 0.27 20.24 -1.95
CA VAL A 229 0.07 21.41 -1.07
C VAL A 229 -0.34 22.64 -1.86
N ALA A 230 0.34 22.93 -2.99
CA ALA A 230 0.03 24.07 -3.84
C ALA A 230 -1.31 23.96 -4.57
N ALA A 231 -1.79 22.73 -4.80
CA ALA A 231 -3.03 22.48 -5.54
C ALA A 231 -3.75 21.23 -4.99
N PRO A 232 -4.45 21.32 -3.83
CA PRO A 232 -5.14 20.18 -3.20
C PRO A 232 -6.13 19.47 -4.13
N ARG A 233 -6.76 20.20 -5.03
CA ARG A 233 -7.65 19.63 -6.06
C ARG A 233 -6.92 18.63 -6.98
N LYS A 234 -5.60 18.81 -7.24
CA LYS A 234 -4.81 17.83 -8.02
C LYS A 234 -4.62 16.54 -7.23
N HIS A 235 -4.46 16.63 -5.91
CA HIS A 235 -4.39 15.46 -5.05
C HIS A 235 -5.73 14.70 -5.04
N ALA A 236 -6.84 15.41 -4.88
CA ALA A 236 -8.18 14.81 -4.95
C ALA A 236 -8.47 14.12 -6.29
N LEU A 237 -8.09 14.75 -7.40
CA LEU A 237 -8.20 14.16 -8.74
C LEU A 237 -7.32 12.92 -8.90
N TYR A 238 -6.10 12.98 -8.39
CA TYR A 238 -5.19 11.83 -8.38
C TYR A 238 -5.78 10.66 -7.58
N ALA A 239 -6.28 10.90 -6.38
CA ALA A 239 -6.89 9.87 -5.54
C ALA A 239 -8.12 9.22 -6.21
N ALA A 240 -9.02 10.01 -6.81
CA ALA A 240 -10.17 9.49 -7.55
C ALA A 240 -9.72 8.57 -8.69
N LYS A 241 -8.69 8.95 -9.46
CA LYS A 241 -8.14 8.11 -10.54
C LYS A 241 -7.48 6.84 -10.01
N VAL A 242 -6.77 6.92 -8.88
CA VAL A 242 -6.17 5.75 -8.24
C VAL A 242 -7.25 4.74 -7.83
N LEU A 243 -8.33 5.20 -7.17
CA LEU A 243 -9.42 4.31 -6.77
C LEU A 243 -10.13 3.66 -7.97
N LEU A 244 -10.40 4.41 -9.05
CA LEU A 244 -10.96 3.84 -10.28
C LEU A 244 -10.01 2.83 -10.93
N LYS A 245 -8.73 3.16 -11.03
CA LYS A 245 -7.73 2.25 -11.58
C LYS A 245 -7.58 1.00 -10.72
N TYR A 246 -7.62 1.15 -9.40
CA TYR A 246 -7.57 0.03 -8.46
C TYR A 246 -8.73 -0.94 -8.70
N LYS A 247 -9.97 -0.42 -8.83
CA LYS A 247 -11.14 -1.25 -9.16
C LYS A 247 -11.02 -1.93 -10.52
N LEU A 248 -10.47 -1.23 -11.51
CA LEU A 248 -10.23 -1.82 -12.83
C LEU A 248 -9.14 -2.89 -12.80
N LEU A 249 -8.10 -2.74 -11.96
CA LEU A 249 -7.11 -3.79 -11.70
C LEU A 249 -7.73 -5.02 -11.03
N GLU A 250 -8.66 -4.82 -10.12
CA GLU A 250 -9.39 -5.91 -9.47
C GLU A 250 -10.27 -6.70 -10.47
N LEU A 251 -11.03 -5.99 -11.28
CA LEU A 251 -11.97 -6.58 -12.24
C LEU A 251 -11.30 -7.08 -13.53
N GLN A 252 -10.12 -6.53 -13.90
CA GLN A 252 -9.40 -6.69 -15.16
C GLN A 252 -10.16 -6.15 -16.39
N HIS A 253 -11.46 -6.32 -16.45
CA HIS A 253 -12.35 -5.72 -17.45
C HIS A 253 -13.74 -5.45 -16.86
N THR A 254 -14.40 -4.42 -17.38
CA THR A 254 -15.77 -4.03 -17.00
C THR A 254 -16.38 -3.20 -18.12
N THR A 255 -17.58 -2.66 -17.93
CA THR A 255 -18.13 -1.61 -18.79
C THR A 255 -18.07 -0.27 -18.11
N VAL A 256 -18.05 0.82 -18.89
CA VAL A 256 -18.06 2.18 -18.32
C VAL A 256 -19.28 2.42 -17.43
N PRO A 257 -20.51 2.04 -17.82
CA PRO A 257 -21.67 2.18 -16.94
C PRO A 257 -21.55 1.39 -15.62
N ALA A 258 -21.00 0.16 -15.65
CA ALA A 258 -20.80 -0.63 -14.43
C ALA A 258 -19.76 0.00 -13.50
N LEU A 259 -18.65 0.52 -14.04
CA LEU A 259 -17.64 1.20 -13.26
C LEU A 259 -18.17 2.51 -12.65
N GLN A 260 -19.00 3.25 -13.39
CA GLN A 260 -19.67 4.43 -12.89
C GLN A 260 -20.66 4.12 -11.77
N GLN A 261 -21.49 3.11 -11.95
CA GLN A 261 -22.44 2.66 -10.91
C GLN A 261 -21.71 2.26 -9.63
N TRP A 262 -20.57 1.57 -9.74
CA TRP A 262 -19.73 1.25 -8.59
C TRP A 262 -19.18 2.52 -7.92
N ALA A 263 -18.65 3.47 -8.70
CA ALA A 263 -18.11 4.73 -8.16
C ALA A 263 -19.20 5.57 -7.48
N GLU A 264 -20.41 5.65 -8.05
CA GLU A 264 -21.56 6.35 -7.46
C GLU A 264 -21.99 5.71 -6.12
N GLY A 265 -21.87 4.39 -5.99
CA GLY A 265 -22.14 3.64 -4.75
C GLY A 265 -21.00 3.69 -3.72
N THR A 266 -19.81 4.20 -4.10
CA THR A 266 -18.64 4.24 -3.23
C THR A 266 -18.54 5.60 -2.53
N PRO A 267 -18.62 5.66 -1.19
CA PRO A 267 -18.71 6.92 -0.43
C PRO A 267 -17.61 7.93 -0.74
N TYR A 268 -16.40 7.46 -1.00
CA TYR A 268 -15.23 8.30 -1.27
C TYR A 268 -15.41 9.18 -2.52
N PHE A 269 -16.00 8.65 -3.60
CA PHE A 269 -16.25 9.44 -4.80
C PHE A 269 -17.24 10.57 -4.54
N GLY A 270 -18.33 10.30 -3.80
CA GLY A 270 -19.26 11.33 -3.40
C GLY A 270 -18.64 12.40 -2.51
N MET A 271 -17.76 12.02 -1.59
CA MET A 271 -17.00 12.94 -0.74
C MET A 271 -16.08 13.85 -1.56
N LEU A 272 -15.22 13.26 -2.40
CA LEU A 272 -14.29 14.00 -3.27
C LEU A 272 -15.01 14.94 -4.22
N HIS A 273 -16.10 14.47 -4.84
CA HIS A 273 -16.89 15.30 -5.75
C HIS A 273 -17.45 16.53 -5.04
N ARG A 274 -18.12 16.35 -3.90
CA ARG A 274 -18.70 17.48 -3.13
C ARG A 274 -17.65 18.48 -2.65
N ALA A 275 -16.48 17.99 -2.23
CA ALA A 275 -15.42 18.86 -1.70
C ALA A 275 -14.64 19.61 -2.78
N HIS A 276 -14.47 19.04 -3.99
CA HIS A 276 -13.51 19.56 -4.95
C HIS A 276 -14.04 19.75 -6.37
N PHE A 277 -15.20 19.17 -6.73
CA PHE A 277 -15.68 19.10 -8.11
C PHE A 277 -17.18 19.39 -8.24
N ALA A 278 -17.79 20.04 -7.24
CA ALA A 278 -19.24 20.30 -7.19
C ALA A 278 -19.75 21.23 -8.32
N GLU A 279 -18.85 21.89 -9.06
CA GLU A 279 -19.21 22.75 -10.18
C GLU A 279 -19.65 22.00 -11.44
N GLN A 280 -19.46 20.69 -11.50
CA GLN A 280 -19.86 19.84 -12.63
C GLN A 280 -20.74 18.68 -12.15
N PRO A 281 -21.65 18.15 -13.00
CA PRO A 281 -22.44 16.97 -12.63
C PRO A 281 -21.56 15.78 -12.25
N PRO A 282 -21.93 14.97 -11.23
CA PRO A 282 -21.15 13.79 -10.83
C PRO A 282 -20.85 12.83 -11.98
N THR A 283 -21.84 12.58 -12.83
CA THR A 283 -21.71 11.69 -14.00
C THR A 283 -20.65 12.20 -14.98
N ASP A 284 -20.66 13.53 -15.28
CA ASP A 284 -19.70 14.13 -16.20
C ASP A 284 -18.28 14.09 -15.63
N TRP A 285 -18.15 14.31 -14.30
CA TRP A 285 -16.89 14.18 -13.61
C TRP A 285 -16.34 12.75 -13.70
N LEU A 286 -17.17 11.74 -13.43
CA LEU A 286 -16.78 10.32 -13.53
C LEU A 286 -16.39 9.94 -14.96
N HIS A 287 -17.14 10.40 -15.97
CA HIS A 287 -16.76 10.23 -17.38
C HIS A 287 -15.38 10.84 -17.68
N GLY A 288 -15.11 12.03 -17.12
CA GLY A 288 -13.81 12.70 -17.25
C GLY A 288 -12.66 11.87 -16.64
N LEU A 289 -12.88 11.26 -15.47
CA LEU A 289 -11.88 10.36 -14.84
C LEU A 289 -11.57 9.14 -15.71
N VAL A 290 -12.60 8.49 -16.27
CA VAL A 290 -12.42 7.35 -17.18
C VAL A 290 -11.64 7.78 -18.42
N ALA A 291 -12.00 8.91 -19.04
CA ALA A 291 -11.29 9.44 -20.19
C ALA A 291 -9.83 9.80 -19.88
N ASP A 292 -9.53 10.24 -18.65
CA ASP A 292 -8.15 10.47 -18.17
C ASP A 292 -7.35 9.17 -18.10
N LEU A 293 -7.95 8.08 -17.59
CA LEU A 293 -7.32 6.76 -17.55
C LEU A 293 -7.04 6.24 -18.97
N GLU A 294 -7.99 6.40 -19.88
CA GLU A 294 -7.80 6.02 -21.30
C GLU A 294 -6.66 6.82 -21.95
N ARG A 295 -6.62 8.15 -21.77
CA ARG A 295 -5.55 9.00 -22.32
C ARG A 295 -4.15 8.65 -21.79
N SER A 296 -4.07 8.23 -20.56
CA SER A 296 -2.79 7.83 -19.95
C SER A 296 -2.38 6.38 -20.27
N GLY A 297 -3.22 5.63 -20.97
CA GLY A 297 -3.01 4.20 -21.22
C GLY A 297 -3.28 3.31 -20.00
N ALA A 298 -3.78 3.88 -18.90
CA ALA A 298 -4.14 3.12 -17.70
C ALA A 298 -5.45 2.33 -17.86
N ALA A 299 -6.24 2.63 -18.87
CA ALA A 299 -7.39 1.86 -19.31
C ALA A 299 -7.44 1.82 -20.84
N VAL A 300 -7.98 0.74 -21.40
CA VAL A 300 -8.13 0.56 -22.84
C VAL A 300 -9.57 0.20 -23.15
N ARG A 301 -10.23 0.99 -24.00
CA ARG A 301 -11.60 0.71 -24.47
C ARG A 301 -11.60 -0.20 -25.67
N GLN A 302 -12.43 -1.23 -25.65
CA GLN A 302 -12.69 -2.15 -26.76
C GLN A 302 -14.21 -2.36 -26.89
N GLY A 303 -14.82 -1.63 -27.83
CA GLY A 303 -16.29 -1.57 -27.93
C GLY A 303 -16.90 -0.98 -26.65
N ASP A 304 -17.81 -1.70 -26.00
CA ASP A 304 -18.44 -1.29 -24.74
C ASP A 304 -17.63 -1.68 -23.49
N ALA A 305 -16.60 -2.52 -23.67
CA ALA A 305 -15.75 -2.96 -22.57
C ALA A 305 -14.59 -2.00 -22.31
N LEU A 306 -14.29 -1.81 -21.03
CA LEU A 306 -13.11 -1.10 -20.52
C LEU A 306 -12.19 -2.13 -19.88
N HIS A 307 -10.97 -2.24 -20.37
CA HIS A 307 -9.94 -3.16 -19.90
C HIS A 307 -8.89 -2.42 -19.09
N ASN A 308 -8.27 -3.16 -18.17
CA ASN A 308 -7.04 -2.71 -17.51
C ASN A 308 -5.93 -2.54 -18.57
N GLY A 309 -5.28 -1.39 -18.61
CA GLY A 309 -4.18 -1.03 -19.52
C GLY A 309 -2.81 -1.14 -18.88
#